data_30015ef097ce48264a9aea9e9e94a7de
#
_entry.id   30015ef097ce48264a9aea9e9e94a7de
#
_cell.length_a   1.000
_cell.length_b   1.000
_cell.length_c   1.000
_cell.angle_alpha   90.00
_cell.angle_beta   90.00
_cell.angle_gamma   90.00
#
_symmetry.space_group_name_H-M   'P 1'
#
loop_
_entity.id
_entity.type
_entity.pdbx_description
1 polymer ?
#
loop_
_entity_poly.entity_id
_entity_poly.type
_entity_poly.pdbx_seq_one_letter_code
_entity_poly.pdbx_strand_id
1 'polypeptide(L)'
;MRLGLFMMPLHPPTRDYHEVLEEDLEAVVHADRLGFDEVWIGEHFTSMSEPITSPLIFMAKAIPLTSRVRLCTGVLNLPQQHPAAVAGFAAMFDHLSNGRFVMGIGPGGLPSDFELFHLDDPMERGRMMQEAIDVILAIWAGDPPYRIDGRYWQIRQDAWYWPELGLGAMPKPYQKPHPPIAIAGMSPYPYFVKEAGRRGWIAVSANFIPPDSAATHWQRYVEGCAEAGREPDGGNWHLARTVVVAETDAEAERYLARPDCAPRYYFHYLSALMKKAGFAQIMKGLSQMSDDQLTVDWALENIMIAGSPATVAEKLLALRERVGPFGTLVLAGLDWDDKGLWRRSMALMAEEVMPILRRSGATGIAAK
;
A
#
# COMPACT_ATOMS: atom_id res chain seq x y z
N MET A 1 -4.65 8.21 15.49
CA MET A 1 -3.88 7.43 14.50
C MET A 1 -4.62 6.12 14.19
N ARG A 2 -4.71 5.73 12.93
CA ARG A 2 -5.27 4.46 12.45
C ARG A 2 -4.17 3.43 12.28
N LEU A 3 -4.56 2.14 12.25
CA LEU A 3 -3.66 1.01 12.07
C LEU A 3 -4.09 0.21 10.84
N GLY A 4 -3.17 -0.02 9.91
CA GLY A 4 -3.37 -0.85 8.72
C GLY A 4 -2.41 -2.02 8.66
N LEU A 5 -2.71 -2.98 7.78
CA LEU A 5 -1.84 -4.09 7.41
C LEU A 5 -1.62 -4.04 5.89
N PHE A 6 -0.38 -4.11 5.44
CA PHE A 6 -0.02 -4.23 4.02
C PHE A 6 0.39 -5.67 3.73
N MET A 7 -0.38 -6.31 2.87
CA MET A 7 -0.20 -7.70 2.47
C MET A 7 0.43 -7.78 1.08
N MET A 8 1.71 -7.94 1.09
CA MET A 8 2.60 -8.34 0.00
C MET A 8 3.80 -9.02 0.65
N PRO A 9 3.52 -10.06 1.48
CA PRO A 9 4.59 -10.75 2.20
C PRO A 9 5.46 -11.49 1.20
N LEU A 10 6.76 -11.47 1.48
CA LEU A 10 7.74 -12.21 0.68
C LEU A 10 7.84 -13.63 1.25
N HIS A 11 7.13 -14.56 0.64
CA HIS A 11 7.26 -15.98 0.97
C HIS A 11 8.47 -16.61 0.27
N PRO A 12 9.15 -17.58 0.88
CA PRO A 12 10.10 -18.42 0.14
C PRO A 12 9.41 -19.07 -1.07
N PRO A 13 10.01 -19.03 -2.30
CA PRO A 13 9.32 -19.49 -3.51
C PRO A 13 9.13 -21.02 -3.56
N THR A 14 9.64 -21.73 -2.56
CA THR A 14 9.48 -23.18 -2.38
C THR A 14 8.23 -23.55 -1.58
N ARG A 15 7.54 -22.57 -0.99
CA ARG A 15 6.28 -22.81 -0.27
C ARG A 15 5.16 -23.13 -1.24
N ASP A 16 4.20 -23.94 -0.79
CA ASP A 16 3.01 -24.24 -1.58
C ASP A 16 2.15 -23.00 -1.82
N TYR A 17 1.76 -22.79 -3.08
CA TYR A 17 1.02 -21.60 -3.51
C TYR A 17 -0.35 -21.47 -2.82
N HIS A 18 -1.05 -22.57 -2.63
CA HIS A 18 -2.34 -22.57 -1.96
C HIS A 18 -2.19 -22.25 -0.46
N GLU A 19 -1.20 -22.87 0.20
CA GLU A 19 -0.96 -22.66 1.63
C GLU A 19 -0.61 -21.19 1.95
N VAL A 20 0.24 -20.55 1.14
CA VAL A 20 0.59 -19.14 1.37
C VAL A 20 -0.60 -18.21 1.15
N LEU A 21 -1.48 -18.47 0.17
CA LEU A 21 -2.70 -17.68 0.00
C LEU A 21 -3.68 -17.84 1.17
N GLU A 22 -3.80 -19.03 1.76
CA GLU A 22 -4.63 -19.25 2.95
C GLU A 22 -4.03 -18.57 4.20
N GLU A 23 -2.70 -18.57 4.34
CA GLU A 23 -1.99 -17.86 5.41
C GLU A 23 -2.18 -16.35 5.30
N ASP A 24 -2.07 -15.79 4.09
CA ASP A 24 -2.33 -14.37 3.84
C ASP A 24 -3.78 -13.99 4.16
N LEU A 25 -4.73 -14.83 3.79
CA LEU A 25 -6.12 -14.62 4.15
C LEU A 25 -6.35 -14.68 5.67
N GLU A 26 -5.68 -15.61 6.35
CA GLU A 26 -5.72 -15.69 7.80
C GLU A 26 -5.18 -14.42 8.46
N ALA A 27 -4.09 -13.84 7.95
CA ALA A 27 -3.54 -12.59 8.45
C ALA A 27 -4.52 -11.42 8.30
N VAL A 28 -5.22 -11.33 7.17
CA VAL A 28 -6.28 -10.33 6.93
C VAL A 28 -7.44 -10.49 7.92
N VAL A 29 -7.91 -11.72 8.12
CA VAL A 29 -9.00 -12.02 9.08
C VAL A 29 -8.57 -11.73 10.52
N HIS A 30 -7.31 -12.02 10.85
CA HIS A 30 -6.77 -11.73 12.16
C HIS A 30 -6.67 -10.22 12.42
N ALA A 31 -6.25 -9.44 11.42
CA ALA A 31 -6.24 -7.98 11.49
C ALA A 31 -7.65 -7.41 11.75
N ASP A 32 -8.69 -7.88 11.05
CA ASP A 32 -10.08 -7.46 11.28
C ASP A 32 -10.52 -7.74 12.73
N ARG A 33 -10.20 -8.93 13.27
CA ARG A 33 -10.52 -9.32 14.64
C ARG A 33 -9.82 -8.46 15.69
N LEU A 34 -8.59 -8.07 15.44
CA LEU A 34 -7.80 -7.18 16.31
C LEU A 34 -8.20 -5.70 16.20
N GLY A 35 -9.10 -5.36 15.27
CA GLY A 35 -9.59 -4.00 15.11
C GLY A 35 -8.66 -3.09 14.31
N PHE A 36 -7.88 -3.65 13.39
CA PHE A 36 -7.21 -2.86 12.37
C PHE A 36 -8.23 -2.10 11.54
N ASP A 37 -7.85 -0.91 11.09
CA ASP A 37 -8.74 -0.04 10.31
C ASP A 37 -8.74 -0.41 8.81
N GLU A 38 -7.60 -0.89 8.28
CA GLU A 38 -7.39 -1.10 6.85
C GLU A 38 -6.50 -2.32 6.59
N VAL A 39 -6.75 -3.02 5.45
CA VAL A 39 -5.82 -3.99 4.86
C VAL A 39 -5.55 -3.61 3.41
N TRP A 40 -4.28 -3.60 3.02
CA TRP A 40 -3.78 -3.20 1.71
C TRP A 40 -3.21 -4.43 1.02
N ILE A 41 -3.72 -4.79 -0.14
CA ILE A 41 -3.32 -6.01 -0.87
C ILE A 41 -2.59 -5.59 -2.15
N GLY A 42 -1.34 -6.05 -2.31
CA GLY A 42 -0.51 -5.80 -3.47
C GLY A 42 -0.85 -6.67 -4.68
N GLU A 43 -0.18 -6.43 -5.81
CA GLU A 43 -0.38 -7.14 -7.07
C GLU A 43 0.96 -7.38 -7.78
N HIS A 44 1.29 -8.65 -8.02
CA HIS A 44 2.38 -9.05 -8.90
C HIS A 44 2.01 -10.27 -9.73
N PHE A 45 2.36 -10.27 -11.02
CA PHE A 45 2.02 -11.36 -11.94
C PHE A 45 3.13 -12.41 -12.05
N THR A 46 4.37 -12.00 -11.88
CA THR A 46 5.56 -12.82 -12.15
C THR A 46 6.41 -13.12 -10.92
N SER A 47 5.87 -12.93 -9.70
CA SER A 47 6.57 -13.23 -8.46
C SER A 47 5.96 -14.44 -7.76
N MET A 48 6.73 -15.53 -7.63
CA MET A 48 6.33 -16.67 -6.80
C MET A 48 6.48 -16.38 -5.31
N SER A 49 7.22 -15.35 -4.94
CA SER A 49 7.38 -14.91 -3.55
C SER A 49 6.29 -13.93 -3.10
N GLU A 50 5.63 -13.26 -4.03
CA GLU A 50 4.50 -12.37 -3.78
C GLU A 50 3.31 -12.82 -4.63
N PRO A 51 2.59 -13.89 -4.21
CA PRO A 51 1.78 -14.71 -5.09
C PRO A 51 0.42 -14.12 -5.47
N ILE A 52 0.05 -12.94 -4.96
CA ILE A 52 -1.26 -12.35 -5.23
C ILE A 52 -1.23 -11.61 -6.58
N THR A 53 -1.85 -12.24 -7.60
CA THR A 53 -1.92 -11.67 -8.95
C THR A 53 -3.14 -10.76 -9.18
N SER A 54 -4.12 -10.77 -8.26
CA SER A 54 -5.28 -9.88 -8.31
C SER A 54 -5.76 -9.56 -6.89
N PRO A 55 -5.54 -8.34 -6.41
CA PRO A 55 -6.02 -7.95 -5.10
C PRO A 55 -7.55 -8.00 -4.99
N LEU A 56 -8.28 -7.66 -6.05
CA LEU A 56 -9.75 -7.70 -6.02
C LEU A 56 -10.30 -9.12 -5.88
N ILE A 57 -9.69 -10.12 -6.55
CA ILE A 57 -10.10 -11.52 -6.41
C ILE A 57 -9.78 -12.02 -5.00
N PHE A 58 -8.57 -11.75 -4.50
CA PHE A 58 -8.17 -12.15 -3.15
C PHE A 58 -9.08 -11.54 -2.08
N MET A 59 -9.30 -10.22 -2.16
CA MET A 59 -10.16 -9.51 -1.22
C MET A 59 -11.63 -9.92 -1.31
N ALA A 60 -12.12 -10.36 -2.48
CA ALA A 60 -13.48 -10.89 -2.61
C ALA A 60 -13.69 -12.13 -1.72
N LYS A 61 -12.66 -12.99 -1.58
CA LYS A 61 -12.67 -14.10 -0.61
C LYS A 61 -12.66 -13.61 0.84
N ALA A 62 -12.03 -12.46 1.12
CA ALA A 62 -11.97 -11.89 2.47
C ALA A 62 -13.27 -11.18 2.91
N ILE A 63 -14.11 -10.71 1.97
CA ILE A 63 -15.34 -9.97 2.29
C ILE A 63 -16.23 -10.70 3.32
N PRO A 64 -16.61 -11.98 3.12
CA PRO A 64 -17.49 -12.69 4.05
C PRO A 64 -16.81 -13.08 5.37
N LEU A 65 -15.49 -12.99 5.45
CA LEU A 65 -14.69 -13.38 6.62
C LEU A 65 -14.30 -12.19 7.50
N THR A 66 -14.60 -10.97 7.04
CA THR A 66 -14.26 -9.70 7.71
C THR A 66 -15.50 -8.82 7.85
N SER A 67 -15.52 -7.93 8.82
CA SER A 67 -16.71 -7.13 9.12
C SER A 67 -16.49 -5.61 9.11
N ARG A 68 -15.30 -5.14 9.47
CA ARG A 68 -15.01 -3.72 9.71
C ARG A 68 -13.86 -3.16 8.88
N VAL A 69 -12.83 -3.98 8.66
CA VAL A 69 -11.60 -3.53 8.00
C VAL A 69 -11.90 -3.04 6.59
N ARG A 70 -11.32 -1.90 6.22
CA ARG A 70 -11.35 -1.41 4.84
C ARG A 70 -10.45 -2.27 3.98
N LEU A 71 -10.93 -2.62 2.81
CA LEU A 71 -10.27 -3.48 1.83
C LEU A 71 -9.64 -2.59 0.76
N CYS A 72 -8.32 -2.52 0.76
CA CYS A 72 -7.57 -1.55 -0.04
C CYS A 72 -6.66 -2.26 -1.04
N THR A 73 -6.66 -1.82 -2.30
CA THR A 73 -5.61 -2.26 -3.22
C THR A 73 -4.30 -1.51 -2.95
N GLY A 74 -3.20 -2.22 -2.91
CA GLY A 74 -1.90 -1.64 -2.55
C GLY A 74 -0.74 -2.05 -3.44
N VAL A 75 -0.88 -1.97 -4.82
CA VAL A 75 -1.82 -1.17 -5.61
C VAL A 75 -2.48 -2.00 -6.72
N LEU A 76 -3.43 -1.42 -7.47
CA LEU A 76 -3.77 -1.86 -8.82
C LEU A 76 -2.79 -1.22 -9.80
N ASN A 77 -2.11 -2.03 -10.60
CA ASN A 77 -1.16 -1.56 -11.61
C ASN A 77 -1.92 -1.16 -12.88
N LEU A 78 -2.42 0.08 -12.94
CA LEU A 78 -3.33 0.52 -14.00
C LEU A 78 -2.78 0.38 -15.43
N PRO A 79 -1.47 0.55 -15.71
CA PRO A 79 -0.95 0.34 -17.06
C PRO A 79 -1.09 -1.09 -17.59
N GLN A 80 -1.23 -2.07 -16.69
CA GLN A 80 -1.34 -3.49 -17.05
C GLN A 80 -2.78 -3.92 -17.34
N GLN A 81 -3.77 -3.03 -17.20
CA GLN A 81 -5.18 -3.35 -17.30
C GLN A 81 -5.95 -2.30 -18.12
N HIS A 82 -6.98 -2.74 -18.85
CA HIS A 82 -7.83 -1.80 -19.58
C HIS A 82 -8.72 -0.98 -18.60
N PRO A 83 -8.69 0.36 -18.60
CA PRO A 83 -9.35 1.20 -17.58
C PRO A 83 -10.87 0.99 -17.50
N ALA A 84 -11.55 0.71 -18.61
CA ALA A 84 -12.98 0.40 -18.57
C ALA A 84 -13.28 -0.92 -17.81
N ALA A 85 -12.41 -1.93 -17.95
CA ALA A 85 -12.54 -3.16 -17.18
C ALA A 85 -12.31 -2.90 -15.69
N VAL A 86 -11.26 -2.14 -15.35
CA VAL A 86 -10.98 -1.73 -13.96
C VAL A 86 -12.13 -0.93 -13.37
N ALA A 87 -12.72 0.01 -14.11
CA ALA A 87 -13.89 0.77 -13.67
C ALA A 87 -15.06 -0.14 -13.30
N GLY A 88 -15.33 -1.17 -14.11
CA GLY A 88 -16.38 -2.16 -13.84
C GLY A 88 -16.08 -3.03 -12.63
N PHE A 89 -14.87 -3.58 -12.55
CA PHE A 89 -14.45 -4.45 -11.44
C PHE A 89 -14.43 -3.72 -10.09
N ALA A 90 -13.87 -2.52 -10.07
CA ALA A 90 -13.80 -1.70 -8.86
C ALA A 90 -15.18 -1.25 -8.38
N ALA A 91 -16.08 -0.85 -9.30
CA ALA A 91 -17.46 -0.51 -8.94
C ALA A 91 -18.20 -1.74 -8.36
N MET A 92 -18.09 -2.91 -8.99
CA MET A 92 -18.69 -4.14 -8.48
C MET A 92 -18.12 -4.51 -7.10
N PHE A 93 -16.81 -4.44 -6.93
CA PHE A 93 -16.16 -4.74 -5.65
C PHE A 93 -16.61 -3.78 -4.54
N ASP A 94 -16.78 -2.50 -4.85
CA ASP A 94 -17.27 -1.50 -3.90
C ASP A 94 -18.68 -1.84 -3.39
N HIS A 95 -19.58 -2.29 -4.28
CA HIS A 95 -20.89 -2.81 -3.89
C HIS A 95 -20.80 -4.08 -3.04
N LEU A 96 -20.01 -5.07 -3.46
CA LEU A 96 -19.86 -6.33 -2.72
C LEU A 96 -19.28 -6.13 -1.31
N SER A 97 -18.39 -5.16 -1.15
CA SER A 97 -17.78 -4.82 0.13
C SER A 97 -18.61 -3.85 0.97
N ASN A 98 -19.80 -3.44 0.51
CA ASN A 98 -20.65 -2.44 1.17
C ASN A 98 -19.91 -1.12 1.48
N GLY A 99 -19.12 -0.62 0.52
CA GLY A 99 -18.39 0.64 0.66
C GLY A 99 -17.13 0.56 1.54
N ARG A 100 -16.63 -0.62 1.85
CA ARG A 100 -15.34 -0.79 2.56
C ARG A 100 -14.13 -0.68 1.63
N PHE A 101 -14.31 -0.41 0.36
CA PHE A 101 -13.25 -0.37 -0.64
C PHE A 101 -12.47 0.96 -0.62
N VAL A 102 -11.15 0.86 -0.80
CA VAL A 102 -10.23 1.95 -1.13
C VAL A 102 -9.43 1.54 -2.35
N MET A 103 -9.45 2.36 -3.38
CA MET A 103 -8.74 2.07 -4.63
C MET A 103 -7.33 2.67 -4.60
N GLY A 104 -6.34 1.89 -4.19
CA GLY A 104 -4.94 2.25 -4.36
C GLY A 104 -4.46 1.91 -5.77
N ILE A 105 -3.79 2.86 -6.41
CA ILE A 105 -3.31 2.78 -7.80
C ILE A 105 -1.81 3.01 -7.91
N GLY A 106 -1.19 2.42 -8.92
CA GLY A 106 0.22 2.57 -9.20
C GLY A 106 0.60 2.31 -10.65
N PRO A 107 1.81 2.72 -11.06
CA PRO A 107 2.34 2.43 -12.40
C PRO A 107 2.99 1.05 -12.51
N GLY A 108 3.01 0.27 -11.42
CA GLY A 108 3.76 -0.96 -11.30
C GLY A 108 5.16 -0.74 -10.71
N GLY A 109 5.72 -1.80 -10.10
CA GLY A 109 7.02 -1.76 -9.39
C GLY A 109 7.97 -2.91 -9.75
N LEU A 110 7.49 -4.03 -10.30
CA LEU A 110 8.29 -5.22 -10.55
C LEU A 110 8.79 -5.28 -12.00
N PRO A 111 10.13 -5.36 -12.23
CA PRO A 111 10.71 -5.37 -13.58
C PRO A 111 10.21 -6.51 -14.48
N SER A 112 10.03 -7.72 -13.95
CA SER A 112 9.54 -8.85 -14.72
C SER A 112 8.08 -8.71 -15.15
N ASP A 113 7.24 -7.99 -14.39
CA ASP A 113 5.89 -7.63 -14.81
C ASP A 113 5.94 -6.60 -15.96
N PHE A 114 6.91 -5.66 -15.93
CA PHE A 114 7.07 -4.70 -17.03
C PHE A 114 7.43 -5.41 -18.34
N GLU A 115 8.35 -6.36 -18.29
CA GLU A 115 8.72 -7.18 -19.44
C GLU A 115 7.52 -7.98 -19.97
N LEU A 116 6.76 -8.64 -19.06
CA LEU A 116 5.59 -9.43 -19.43
C LEU A 116 4.54 -8.60 -20.19
N PHE A 117 4.31 -7.36 -19.77
CA PHE A 117 3.31 -6.46 -20.35
C PHE A 117 3.86 -5.47 -21.37
N HIS A 118 5.14 -5.56 -21.74
CA HIS A 118 5.82 -4.62 -22.66
C HIS A 118 5.74 -3.15 -22.20
N LEU A 119 6.00 -2.90 -20.92
CA LEU A 119 5.89 -1.62 -20.23
C LEU A 119 7.23 -1.14 -19.66
N ASP A 120 8.30 -1.22 -20.43
CA ASP A 120 9.68 -1.00 -19.95
C ASP A 120 9.97 0.46 -19.56
N ASP A 121 9.34 1.45 -20.25
CA ASP A 121 9.57 2.87 -19.96
C ASP A 121 8.80 3.34 -18.71
N PRO A 122 9.49 3.70 -17.60
CA PRO A 122 8.84 4.17 -16.38
C PRO A 122 8.07 5.48 -16.56
N MET A 123 8.49 6.35 -17.50
CA MET A 123 7.79 7.61 -17.78
C MET A 123 6.46 7.34 -18.50
N GLU A 124 6.46 6.40 -19.44
CA GLU A 124 5.22 6.00 -20.14
C GLU A 124 4.25 5.30 -19.17
N ARG A 125 4.73 4.40 -18.31
CA ARG A 125 3.88 3.79 -17.27
C ARG A 125 3.19 4.84 -16.39
N GLY A 126 3.94 5.86 -15.97
CA GLY A 126 3.38 6.95 -15.18
C GLY A 126 2.28 7.72 -15.91
N ARG A 127 2.47 8.01 -17.20
CA ARG A 127 1.46 8.69 -18.04
C ARG A 127 0.25 7.80 -18.31
N MET A 128 0.46 6.51 -18.58
CA MET A 128 -0.60 5.52 -18.76
C MET A 128 -1.46 5.43 -17.50
N MET A 129 -0.85 5.36 -16.33
CA MET A 129 -1.58 5.33 -15.06
C MET A 129 -2.44 6.59 -14.88
N GLN A 130 -1.90 7.78 -15.16
CA GLN A 130 -2.66 9.03 -15.05
C GLN A 130 -3.85 9.05 -16.00
N GLU A 131 -3.66 8.70 -17.27
CA GLU A 131 -4.76 8.62 -18.23
C GLU A 131 -5.78 7.56 -17.85
N ALA A 132 -5.33 6.40 -17.38
CA ALA A 132 -6.23 5.32 -16.96
C ALA A 132 -7.14 5.74 -15.80
N ILE A 133 -6.60 6.39 -14.75
CA ILE A 133 -7.44 6.85 -13.64
C ILE A 133 -8.40 7.96 -14.08
N ASP A 134 -7.99 8.87 -14.96
CA ASP A 134 -8.87 9.92 -15.47
C ASP A 134 -10.01 9.31 -16.32
N VAL A 135 -9.75 8.28 -17.12
CA VAL A 135 -10.77 7.49 -17.84
C VAL A 135 -11.73 6.81 -16.86
N ILE A 136 -11.22 6.15 -15.82
CA ILE A 136 -12.04 5.48 -14.80
C ILE A 136 -12.99 6.48 -14.12
N LEU A 137 -12.46 7.62 -13.68
CA LEU A 137 -13.24 8.67 -13.04
C LEU A 137 -14.29 9.27 -13.99
N ALA A 138 -13.95 9.47 -15.26
CA ALA A 138 -14.88 9.95 -16.28
C ALA A 138 -16.03 8.95 -16.53
N ILE A 139 -15.75 7.64 -16.58
CA ILE A 139 -16.76 6.59 -16.68
C ILE A 139 -17.69 6.59 -15.46
N TRP A 140 -17.14 6.78 -14.25
CA TRP A 140 -17.95 6.81 -13.03
C TRP A 140 -18.79 8.08 -12.89
N ALA A 141 -18.29 9.23 -13.36
CA ALA A 141 -18.98 10.52 -13.30
C ALA A 141 -20.01 10.70 -14.41
N GLY A 142 -19.71 10.21 -15.63
CA GLY A 142 -20.54 10.42 -16.82
C GLY A 142 -21.54 9.29 -17.07
N ASP A 143 -22.54 9.58 -17.92
CA ASP A 143 -23.47 8.60 -18.44
C ASP A 143 -23.17 8.31 -19.92
N PRO A 144 -23.62 7.14 -20.47
CA PRO A 144 -23.45 6.87 -21.89
C PRO A 144 -24.18 7.91 -22.77
N PRO A 145 -23.71 8.14 -24.00
CA PRO A 145 -22.61 7.43 -24.67
C PRO A 145 -21.22 7.83 -24.15
N TYR A 146 -20.35 6.83 -23.95
CA TYR A 146 -18.96 7.12 -23.57
C TYR A 146 -18.10 7.33 -24.81
N ARG A 147 -17.40 8.48 -24.85
CA ARG A 147 -16.46 8.84 -25.90
C ARG A 147 -15.25 9.51 -25.27
N ILE A 148 -14.17 8.77 -25.09
CA ILE A 148 -12.92 9.27 -24.54
C ILE A 148 -11.80 8.89 -25.50
N ASP A 149 -11.13 9.91 -26.05
CA ASP A 149 -10.00 9.78 -26.96
C ASP A 149 -8.72 10.13 -26.23
N GLY A 150 -8.09 9.15 -25.59
CA GLY A 150 -6.81 9.30 -24.93
C GLY A 150 -5.64 8.93 -25.85
N ARG A 151 -4.42 9.14 -25.36
CA ARG A 151 -3.19 8.71 -26.05
C ARG A 151 -3.05 7.19 -26.00
N TYR A 152 -3.39 6.58 -24.87
CA TYR A 152 -3.20 5.13 -24.61
C TYR A 152 -4.53 4.37 -24.68
N TRP A 153 -5.64 5.01 -24.31
CA TRP A 153 -6.93 4.36 -24.15
C TRP A 153 -8.01 5.02 -25.00
N GLN A 154 -8.70 4.21 -25.81
CA GLN A 154 -9.84 4.62 -26.62
C GLN A 154 -11.11 4.02 -26.07
N ILE A 155 -12.03 4.83 -25.55
CA ILE A 155 -13.32 4.37 -25.03
C ILE A 155 -14.42 4.83 -25.97
N ARG A 156 -15.08 3.87 -26.58
CA ARG A 156 -16.21 4.07 -27.49
C ARG A 156 -17.37 3.17 -27.09
N GLN A 157 -18.46 3.77 -26.70
CA GLN A 157 -19.70 3.05 -26.42
C GLN A 157 -20.87 3.99 -26.75
N ASP A 158 -21.37 3.95 -27.98
CA ASP A 158 -22.44 4.82 -28.48
C ASP A 158 -23.46 4.09 -29.37
N ALA A 159 -23.07 3.13 -30.18
CA ALA A 159 -23.93 2.41 -31.11
C ALA A 159 -24.88 1.40 -30.42
N TRP A 160 -24.48 0.89 -29.25
CA TRP A 160 -25.19 -0.18 -28.53
C TRP A 160 -25.65 0.32 -27.16
N TYR A 161 -26.39 1.43 -27.14
CA TYR A 161 -27.00 1.99 -25.95
C TYR A 161 -28.52 1.87 -26.03
N TRP A 162 -29.05 0.90 -25.28
CA TRP A 162 -30.47 0.63 -25.18
C TRP A 162 -30.87 0.62 -23.70
N PRO A 163 -31.19 1.78 -23.16
CA PRO A 163 -31.48 1.96 -21.73
C PRO A 163 -32.68 1.15 -21.25
N GLU A 164 -33.68 0.92 -22.14
CA GLU A 164 -34.83 0.10 -21.85
C GLU A 164 -34.51 -1.38 -21.62
N LEU A 165 -33.34 -1.84 -22.10
CA LEU A 165 -32.80 -3.18 -21.87
C LEU A 165 -31.69 -3.18 -20.82
N GLY A 166 -31.34 -2.02 -20.27
CA GLY A 166 -30.20 -1.88 -19.36
C GLY A 166 -28.84 -2.06 -20.03
N LEU A 167 -28.76 -1.90 -21.38
CA LEU A 167 -27.53 -2.10 -22.14
C LEU A 167 -26.80 -0.77 -22.40
N GLY A 168 -25.46 -0.83 -22.33
CA GLY A 168 -24.56 0.25 -22.72
C GLY A 168 -24.17 1.20 -21.59
N ALA A 169 -24.73 1.08 -20.39
CA ALA A 169 -24.30 1.81 -19.22
C ALA A 169 -23.39 0.95 -18.33
N MET A 170 -22.34 1.54 -17.80
CA MET A 170 -21.48 0.89 -16.84
C MET A 170 -21.97 1.11 -15.40
N PRO A 171 -21.79 0.13 -14.49
CA PRO A 171 -22.15 0.30 -13.08
C PRO A 171 -21.34 1.43 -12.44
N LYS A 172 -21.97 2.20 -11.59
CA LYS A 172 -21.33 3.24 -10.78
C LYS A 172 -20.94 2.65 -9.43
N PRO A 173 -19.89 3.17 -8.78
CA PRO A 173 -19.51 2.75 -7.43
C PRO A 173 -20.63 2.92 -6.41
N TYR A 174 -20.58 2.13 -5.34
CA TYR A 174 -21.45 2.28 -4.17
C TYR A 174 -21.18 3.59 -3.42
N GLN A 175 -19.89 3.87 -3.15
CA GLN A 175 -19.45 5.12 -2.53
C GLN A 175 -19.57 6.30 -3.52
N LYS A 176 -19.90 7.49 -3.02
CA LYS A 176 -20.10 8.70 -3.84
C LYS A 176 -19.10 9.79 -3.48
N PRO A 177 -18.51 10.48 -4.45
CA PRO A 177 -18.67 10.29 -5.90
C PRO A 177 -18.01 9.01 -6.42
N HIS A 178 -17.05 8.44 -5.69
CA HIS A 178 -16.30 7.22 -5.98
C HIS A 178 -15.60 6.73 -4.69
N PRO A 179 -15.06 5.50 -4.63
CA PRO A 179 -14.22 5.05 -3.53
C PRO A 179 -13.03 6.00 -3.32
N PRO A 180 -12.54 6.18 -2.10
CA PRO A 180 -11.30 6.93 -1.88
C PRO A 180 -10.18 6.36 -2.75
N ILE A 181 -9.41 7.25 -3.37
CA ILE A 181 -8.24 6.89 -4.19
C ILE A 181 -6.98 7.05 -3.36
N ALA A 182 -6.06 6.11 -3.50
CA ALA A 182 -4.74 6.17 -2.88
C ALA A 182 -3.64 5.99 -3.94
N ILE A 183 -2.47 6.57 -3.67
CA ILE A 183 -1.32 6.45 -4.55
C ILE A 183 -0.05 6.18 -3.73
N ALA A 184 0.80 5.27 -4.21
CA ALA A 184 2.03 4.89 -3.51
C ALA A 184 3.22 5.77 -3.91
N GLY A 185 4.09 6.06 -2.93
CA GLY A 185 5.38 6.71 -3.12
C GLY A 185 6.52 5.86 -2.57
N MET A 186 7.61 5.71 -3.35
CA MET A 186 8.79 4.93 -2.96
C MET A 186 10.09 5.72 -3.01
N SER A 187 10.26 6.60 -4.01
CA SER A 187 11.47 7.40 -4.19
C SER A 187 11.40 8.72 -3.40
N PRO A 188 12.53 9.36 -3.09
CA PRO A 188 12.53 10.72 -2.58
C PRO A 188 11.83 11.69 -3.52
N TYR A 189 11.11 12.67 -2.97
CA TYR A 189 10.37 13.72 -3.69
C TYR A 189 9.43 13.19 -4.80
N PRO A 190 8.54 12.21 -4.51
CA PRO A 190 7.76 11.52 -5.51
C PRO A 190 6.71 12.43 -6.16
N TYR A 191 6.69 12.47 -7.49
CA TYR A 191 5.71 13.26 -8.26
C TYR A 191 4.27 12.88 -7.93
N PHE A 192 3.98 11.59 -7.85
CA PHE A 192 2.61 11.12 -7.63
C PHE A 192 2.08 11.39 -6.22
N VAL A 193 2.93 11.54 -5.21
CA VAL A 193 2.50 11.99 -3.88
C VAL A 193 2.11 13.46 -3.90
N LYS A 194 2.78 14.29 -4.69
CA LYS A 194 2.34 15.67 -4.93
C LYS A 194 0.98 15.71 -5.64
N GLU A 195 0.79 14.85 -6.64
CA GLU A 195 -0.50 14.71 -7.33
C GLU A 195 -1.62 14.24 -6.38
N ALA A 196 -1.32 13.34 -5.44
CA ALA A 196 -2.26 12.97 -4.37
C ALA A 196 -2.70 14.18 -3.55
N GLY A 197 -1.77 15.03 -3.12
CA GLY A 197 -2.09 16.27 -2.41
C GLY A 197 -2.98 17.20 -3.24
N ARG A 198 -2.64 17.39 -4.52
CA ARG A 198 -3.40 18.23 -5.45
C ARG A 198 -4.85 17.73 -5.63
N ARG A 199 -5.06 16.41 -5.70
CA ARG A 199 -6.38 15.80 -5.88
C ARG A 199 -7.13 15.52 -4.56
N GLY A 200 -6.49 15.67 -3.40
CA GLY A 200 -7.06 15.34 -2.09
C GLY A 200 -7.17 13.82 -1.87
N TRP A 201 -6.28 13.04 -2.48
CA TRP A 201 -6.20 11.59 -2.38
C TRP A 201 -5.30 11.17 -1.22
N ILE A 202 -5.33 9.88 -0.90
CA ILE A 202 -4.47 9.27 0.09
C ILE A 202 -3.08 9.07 -0.53
N ALA A 203 -2.03 9.47 0.19
CA ALA A 203 -0.64 9.16 -0.14
C ALA A 203 -0.15 8.04 0.77
N VAL A 204 0.48 6.99 0.20
CA VAL A 204 1.04 5.86 0.94
C VAL A 204 2.53 5.80 0.72
N SER A 205 3.32 5.92 1.78
CA SER A 205 4.79 5.77 1.74
C SER A 205 5.19 4.33 2.01
N ALA A 206 6.02 3.75 1.14
CA ALA A 206 6.45 2.36 1.23
C ALA A 206 7.22 2.04 2.54
N ASN A 207 7.16 0.78 2.96
CA ASN A 207 7.75 0.32 4.23
C ASN A 207 9.27 0.19 4.21
N PHE A 208 9.87 0.06 3.03
CA PHE A 208 11.31 -0.20 2.83
C PHE A 208 12.13 1.06 2.49
N ILE A 209 11.55 2.25 2.64
CA ILE A 209 12.26 3.51 2.44
C ILE A 209 12.76 4.08 3.78
N PRO A 210 13.95 4.74 3.80
CA PRO A 210 14.44 5.40 5.00
C PRO A 210 13.53 6.56 5.46
N PRO A 211 13.57 6.91 6.75
CA PRO A 211 12.77 8.01 7.29
C PRO A 211 12.95 9.35 6.54
N ASP A 212 14.17 9.67 6.11
CA ASP A 212 14.44 10.93 5.41
C ASP A 212 13.73 10.98 4.04
N SER A 213 13.66 9.86 3.34
CA SER A 213 12.84 9.76 2.12
C SER A 213 11.37 9.95 2.42
N ALA A 214 10.85 9.29 3.48
CA ALA A 214 9.45 9.44 3.88
C ALA A 214 9.09 10.89 4.23
N ALA A 215 10.00 11.65 4.87
CA ALA A 215 9.79 13.06 5.16
C ALA A 215 9.57 13.90 3.88
N THR A 216 10.26 13.58 2.77
CA THR A 216 10.06 14.27 1.49
C THR A 216 8.66 14.01 0.91
N HIS A 217 8.03 12.89 1.27
CA HIS A 217 6.67 12.57 0.81
C HIS A 217 5.65 13.53 1.42
N TRP A 218 5.76 13.81 2.72
CA TRP A 218 4.90 14.82 3.35
C TRP A 218 5.10 16.19 2.73
N GLN A 219 6.35 16.61 2.48
CA GLN A 219 6.64 17.88 1.80
C GLN A 219 5.95 17.96 0.44
N ARG A 220 6.07 16.90 -0.37
CA ARG A 220 5.43 16.84 -1.70
C ARG A 220 3.91 16.85 -1.60
N TYR A 221 3.33 16.17 -0.61
CA TYR A 221 1.90 16.18 -0.36
C TYR A 221 1.41 17.61 -0.06
N VAL A 222 2.08 18.30 0.85
CA VAL A 222 1.78 19.70 1.22
C VAL A 222 1.88 20.65 0.01
N GLU A 223 2.94 20.52 -0.80
CA GLU A 223 3.07 21.28 -2.06
C GLU A 223 1.88 21.07 -2.99
N GLY A 224 1.46 19.82 -3.17
CA GLY A 224 0.30 19.49 -4.01
C GLY A 224 -1.01 20.07 -3.47
N CYS A 225 -1.20 20.03 -2.16
CA CYS A 225 -2.34 20.68 -1.50
C CYS A 225 -2.35 22.20 -1.74
N ALA A 226 -1.20 22.85 -1.54
CA ALA A 226 -1.07 24.29 -1.73
C ALA A 226 -1.39 24.74 -3.17
N GLU A 227 -0.92 23.98 -4.18
CA GLU A 227 -1.23 24.25 -5.59
C GLU A 227 -2.73 24.16 -5.92
N ALA A 228 -3.47 23.35 -5.18
CA ALA A 228 -4.92 23.19 -5.34
C ALA A 228 -5.76 24.01 -4.35
N GLY A 229 -5.14 24.84 -3.52
CA GLY A 229 -5.84 25.62 -2.49
C GLY A 229 -6.48 24.75 -1.41
N ARG A 230 -5.87 23.58 -1.10
CA ARG A 230 -6.34 22.65 -0.07
C ARG A 230 -5.48 22.74 1.19
N GLU A 231 -6.09 22.57 2.35
CA GLU A 231 -5.34 22.36 3.58
C GLU A 231 -4.79 20.93 3.62
N PRO A 232 -3.50 20.74 3.96
CA PRO A 232 -2.93 19.41 4.08
C PRO A 232 -3.48 18.68 5.32
N ASP A 233 -3.99 17.45 5.11
CA ASP A 233 -4.48 16.59 6.18
C ASP A 233 -3.56 15.38 6.35
N GLY A 234 -2.90 15.27 7.51
CA GLY A 234 -2.10 14.10 7.88
C GLY A 234 -2.92 12.80 7.90
N GLY A 235 -4.25 12.87 8.04
CA GLY A 235 -5.16 11.74 7.92
C GLY A 235 -5.13 11.08 6.56
N ASN A 236 -4.76 11.81 5.52
CA ASN A 236 -4.58 11.30 4.16
C ASN A 236 -3.15 10.85 3.84
N TRP A 237 -2.24 10.89 4.81
CA TRP A 237 -0.90 10.34 4.63
C TRP A 237 -0.72 9.08 5.47
N HIS A 238 -0.45 7.98 4.79
CA HIS A 238 -0.20 6.67 5.37
C HIS A 238 1.29 6.33 5.27
N LEU A 239 1.87 5.87 6.37
CA LEU A 239 3.26 5.45 6.41
C LEU A 239 3.33 3.96 6.67
N ALA A 240 3.84 3.20 5.70
CA ALA A 240 4.10 1.79 5.90
C ALA A 240 5.44 1.57 6.61
N ARG A 241 5.50 0.56 7.50
CA ARG A 241 6.72 0.14 8.22
C ARG A 241 6.72 -1.34 8.49
N THR A 242 7.90 -1.93 8.43
CA THR A 242 8.15 -3.28 8.96
C THR A 242 8.33 -3.16 10.46
N VAL A 243 7.41 -3.79 11.22
CA VAL A 243 7.41 -3.69 12.69
C VAL A 243 7.28 -5.08 13.29
N VAL A 244 8.12 -5.40 14.28
CA VAL A 244 7.99 -6.59 15.13
C VAL A 244 7.84 -6.16 16.58
N VAL A 245 6.72 -6.53 17.19
CA VAL A 245 6.47 -6.31 18.62
C VAL A 245 6.56 -7.65 19.36
N ALA A 246 7.45 -7.74 20.33
CA ALA A 246 7.60 -8.91 21.19
C ALA A 246 7.28 -8.53 22.64
N GLU A 247 7.14 -9.50 23.55
CA GLU A 247 6.84 -9.22 24.97
C GLU A 247 7.97 -8.39 25.61
N THR A 248 9.22 -8.61 25.17
CA THR A 248 10.41 -7.92 25.66
C THR A 248 11.36 -7.56 24.52
N ASP A 249 12.21 -6.55 24.73
CA ASP A 249 13.25 -6.20 23.78
C ASP A 249 14.21 -7.37 23.51
N ALA A 250 14.59 -8.12 24.56
CA ALA A 250 15.45 -9.28 24.44
C ALA A 250 14.82 -10.42 23.60
N GLU A 251 13.50 -10.55 23.58
CA GLU A 251 12.80 -11.51 22.72
C GLU A 251 12.84 -11.05 21.25
N ALA A 252 12.56 -9.78 21.00
CA ALA A 252 12.69 -9.20 19.65
C ALA A 252 14.12 -9.34 19.10
N GLU A 253 15.14 -9.06 19.91
CA GLU A 253 16.55 -9.21 19.54
C GLU A 253 16.89 -10.68 19.23
N ARG A 254 16.47 -11.63 20.07
CA ARG A 254 16.70 -13.06 19.82
C ARG A 254 16.03 -13.53 18.52
N TYR A 255 14.82 -13.06 18.24
CA TYR A 255 14.15 -13.40 17.00
C TYR A 255 14.90 -12.84 15.79
N LEU A 256 15.28 -11.56 15.80
CA LEU A 256 16.02 -10.92 14.71
C LEU A 256 17.47 -11.42 14.53
N ALA A 257 18.04 -12.02 15.57
CA ALA A 257 19.36 -12.67 15.48
C ALA A 257 19.32 -14.01 14.69
N ARG A 258 18.14 -14.61 14.52
CA ARG A 258 18.00 -15.82 13.71
C ARG A 258 18.28 -15.50 12.23
N PRO A 259 19.18 -16.24 11.56
CA PRO A 259 19.54 -15.97 10.17
C PRO A 259 18.39 -16.24 9.18
N ASP A 260 17.44 -17.07 9.57
CA ASP A 260 16.30 -17.54 8.80
C ASP A 260 14.97 -16.83 9.13
N CYS A 261 14.98 -15.79 9.97
CA CYS A 261 13.75 -15.08 10.32
C CYS A 261 13.19 -14.27 9.12
N ALA A 262 11.87 -14.14 9.07
CA ALA A 262 11.18 -13.48 7.97
C ALA A 262 11.67 -12.06 7.68
N PRO A 263 11.99 -11.17 8.65
CA PRO A 263 12.55 -9.86 8.34
C PRO A 263 13.89 -9.90 7.61
N ARG A 264 14.77 -10.85 7.97
CA ARG A 264 16.06 -11.01 7.28
C ARG A 264 15.87 -11.51 5.86
N TYR A 265 15.00 -12.48 5.66
CA TYR A 265 14.63 -12.95 4.33
C TYR A 265 14.05 -11.82 3.48
N TYR A 266 13.12 -11.05 4.02
CA TYR A 266 12.48 -9.91 3.36
C TYR A 266 13.50 -8.88 2.86
N PHE A 267 14.37 -8.39 3.75
CA PHE A 267 15.34 -7.38 3.37
C PHE A 267 16.47 -7.93 2.49
N HIS A 268 16.82 -9.21 2.64
CA HIS A 268 17.75 -9.88 1.72
C HIS A 268 17.19 -9.93 0.30
N TYR A 269 15.98 -10.44 0.14
CA TYR A 269 15.29 -10.52 -1.16
C TYR A 269 15.17 -9.13 -1.79
N LEU A 270 14.61 -8.18 -1.04
CA LEU A 270 14.32 -6.85 -1.56
C LEU A 270 15.58 -6.08 -1.95
N SER A 271 16.63 -6.11 -1.11
CA SER A 271 17.91 -5.46 -1.45
C SER A 271 18.58 -6.09 -2.67
N ALA A 272 18.51 -7.42 -2.80
CA ALA A 272 19.03 -8.13 -3.97
C ALA A 272 18.26 -7.77 -5.24
N LEU A 273 16.92 -7.73 -5.18
CA LEU A 273 16.06 -7.31 -6.29
C LEU A 273 16.38 -5.87 -6.70
N MET A 274 16.40 -4.94 -5.75
CA MET A 274 16.63 -3.53 -6.01
C MET A 274 18.02 -3.25 -6.60
N LYS A 275 19.04 -3.97 -6.13
CA LYS A 275 20.40 -3.89 -6.71
C LYS A 275 20.43 -4.41 -8.15
N LYS A 276 19.84 -5.58 -8.41
CA LYS A 276 19.79 -6.19 -9.75
C LYS A 276 19.00 -5.34 -10.74
N ALA A 277 17.92 -4.72 -10.30
CA ALA A 277 17.08 -3.86 -11.10
C ALA A 277 17.62 -2.43 -11.28
N GLY A 278 18.71 -2.05 -10.61
CA GLY A 278 19.24 -0.68 -10.65
C GLY A 278 18.43 0.33 -9.81
N PHE A 279 17.62 -0.14 -8.88
CA PHE A 279 16.74 0.68 -8.03
C PHE A 279 17.22 0.79 -6.57
N ALA A 280 18.45 0.38 -6.27
CA ALA A 280 19.00 0.37 -4.91
C ALA A 280 18.87 1.75 -4.21
N GLN A 281 18.90 2.84 -4.97
CA GLN A 281 18.74 4.20 -4.42
C GLN A 281 17.41 4.40 -3.70
N ILE A 282 16.36 3.68 -4.03
CA ILE A 282 15.07 3.74 -3.33
C ILE A 282 15.24 3.33 -1.85
N MET A 283 15.94 2.23 -1.59
CA MET A 283 16.21 1.77 -0.22
C MET A 283 17.29 2.59 0.49
N LYS A 284 18.21 3.20 -0.24
CA LYS A 284 19.25 4.09 0.33
C LYS A 284 18.70 5.50 0.62
N GLY A 285 17.59 5.87 -0.01
CA GLY A 285 16.95 7.17 0.15
C GLY A 285 17.82 8.32 -0.31
N LEU A 286 18.08 9.27 0.57
CA LEU A 286 18.93 10.44 0.29
C LEU A 286 20.43 10.16 0.57
N SER A 287 20.76 8.98 1.08
CA SER A 287 22.13 8.60 1.38
C SER A 287 22.97 8.41 0.11
N GLN A 288 24.23 8.79 0.16
CA GLN A 288 25.24 8.57 -0.87
C GLN A 288 26.04 7.27 -0.65
N MET A 289 25.58 6.39 0.23
CA MET A 289 26.22 5.09 0.48
C MET A 289 26.31 4.25 -0.80
N SER A 290 27.34 3.43 -0.91
CA SER A 290 27.47 2.46 -2.02
C SER A 290 26.43 1.35 -1.91
N ASP A 291 26.17 0.63 -3.01
CA ASP A 291 25.23 -0.50 -2.99
C ASP A 291 25.71 -1.63 -2.07
N ASP A 292 27.02 -1.83 -1.92
CA ASP A 292 27.59 -2.83 -1.01
C ASP A 292 27.28 -2.54 0.46
N GLN A 293 27.14 -1.28 0.84
CA GLN A 293 26.78 -0.86 2.20
C GLN A 293 25.29 -1.09 2.52
N LEU A 294 24.45 -1.28 1.51
CA LEU A 294 23.05 -1.66 1.69
C LEU A 294 22.97 -3.16 2.05
N THR A 295 23.27 -3.47 3.30
CA THR A 295 23.22 -4.84 3.87
C THR A 295 21.88 -5.10 4.55
N VAL A 296 21.59 -6.37 4.85
CA VAL A 296 20.40 -6.75 5.63
C VAL A 296 20.44 -6.11 7.02
N ASP A 297 21.59 -6.14 7.69
CA ASP A 297 21.75 -5.55 9.02
C ASP A 297 21.52 -4.05 9.00
N TRP A 298 22.05 -3.36 7.97
CA TRP A 298 21.77 -1.94 7.79
C TRP A 298 20.25 -1.67 7.64
N ALA A 299 19.54 -2.49 6.86
CA ALA A 299 18.11 -2.32 6.65
C ALA A 299 17.29 -2.59 7.93
N LEU A 300 17.65 -3.62 8.69
CA LEU A 300 17.04 -3.92 9.99
C LEU A 300 17.24 -2.76 10.99
N GLU A 301 18.41 -2.14 10.99
CA GLU A 301 18.73 -1.04 11.90
C GLU A 301 18.07 0.29 11.50
N ASN A 302 18.02 0.62 10.20
CA ASN A 302 17.66 1.95 9.71
C ASN A 302 16.24 2.07 9.15
N ILE A 303 15.60 0.94 8.79
CA ILE A 303 14.28 0.93 8.15
C ILE A 303 13.23 0.25 9.03
N MET A 304 13.60 -0.79 9.76
CA MET A 304 12.70 -1.59 10.59
C MET A 304 12.54 -1.02 12.01
N ILE A 305 11.43 -1.36 12.64
CA ILE A 305 11.18 -1.06 14.06
C ILE A 305 10.90 -2.38 14.78
N ALA A 306 11.61 -2.64 15.87
CA ALA A 306 11.38 -3.83 16.70
C ALA A 306 11.66 -3.55 18.18
N GLY A 307 11.01 -4.33 19.05
CA GLY A 307 11.18 -4.25 20.50
C GLY A 307 9.92 -4.65 21.26
N SER A 308 9.93 -4.34 22.56
CA SER A 308 8.76 -4.40 23.42
C SER A 308 7.72 -3.35 23.03
N PRO A 309 6.45 -3.45 23.50
CA PRO A 309 5.43 -2.44 23.19
C PRO A 309 5.87 -1.00 23.55
N ALA A 310 6.57 -0.82 24.67
CA ALA A 310 7.07 0.49 25.10
C ALA A 310 8.15 1.02 24.14
N THR A 311 9.13 0.21 23.81
CA THR A 311 10.23 0.55 22.88
C THR A 311 9.69 0.83 21.47
N VAL A 312 8.76 0.02 20.97
CA VAL A 312 8.14 0.25 19.65
C VAL A 312 7.33 1.55 19.63
N ALA A 313 6.57 1.83 20.69
CA ALA A 313 5.82 3.08 20.80
C ALA A 313 6.75 4.31 20.80
N GLU A 314 7.84 4.28 21.58
CA GLU A 314 8.85 5.34 21.59
C GLU A 314 9.46 5.58 20.21
N LYS A 315 9.92 4.50 19.53
CA LYS A 315 10.51 4.59 18.19
C LYS A 315 9.52 5.14 17.16
N LEU A 316 8.24 4.76 17.24
CA LEU A 316 7.19 5.27 16.35
C LEU A 316 6.85 6.73 16.59
N LEU A 317 6.86 7.20 17.84
CA LEU A 317 6.69 8.60 18.16
C LEU A 317 7.87 9.44 17.64
N ALA A 318 9.10 9.00 17.88
CA ALA A 318 10.29 9.65 17.35
C ALA A 318 10.30 9.67 15.80
N LEU A 319 9.87 8.58 15.16
CA LEU A 319 9.69 8.55 13.72
C LEU A 319 8.69 9.59 13.25
N ARG A 320 7.54 9.71 13.91
CA ARG A 320 6.50 10.69 13.55
C ARG A 320 6.97 12.14 13.68
N GLU A 321 7.75 12.45 14.72
CA GLU A 321 8.38 13.76 14.88
C GLU A 321 9.35 14.07 13.73
N ARG A 322 10.11 13.07 13.30
CA ARG A 322 11.10 13.22 12.23
C ARG A 322 10.48 13.37 10.84
N VAL A 323 9.46 12.57 10.51
CA VAL A 323 8.94 12.49 9.13
C VAL A 323 7.71 13.36 8.88
N GLY A 324 6.88 13.61 9.90
CA GLY A 324 5.65 14.40 9.80
C GLY A 324 4.39 13.67 10.29
N PRO A 325 3.22 14.29 10.16
CA PRO A 325 2.00 13.91 10.87
C PRO A 325 1.19 12.81 10.17
N PHE A 326 1.80 11.67 9.83
CA PHE A 326 1.02 10.57 9.21
C PHE A 326 -0.14 10.14 10.12
N GLY A 327 -1.32 9.95 9.50
CA GLY A 327 -2.56 9.61 10.20
C GLY A 327 -2.81 8.11 10.29
N THR A 328 -2.17 7.30 9.44
CA THR A 328 -2.24 5.84 9.46
C THR A 328 -0.84 5.24 9.46
N LEU A 329 -0.58 4.34 10.41
CA LEU A 329 0.56 3.45 10.37
C LEU A 329 0.11 2.15 9.69
N VAL A 330 0.83 1.72 8.65
CA VAL A 330 0.54 0.48 7.93
C VAL A 330 1.67 -0.51 8.18
N LEU A 331 1.37 -1.61 8.86
CA LEU A 331 2.35 -2.66 9.13
C LEU A 331 2.59 -3.47 7.86
N ALA A 332 3.84 -3.70 7.48
CA ALA A 332 4.17 -4.64 6.42
C ALA A 332 3.95 -6.07 6.92
N GLY A 333 3.08 -6.82 6.25
CA GLY A 333 2.96 -8.26 6.41
C GLY A 333 4.22 -8.95 5.88
N LEU A 334 4.68 -9.97 6.58
CA LEU A 334 5.80 -10.82 6.21
C LEU A 334 5.36 -12.29 6.23
N ASP A 335 6.21 -13.16 5.68
CA ASP A 335 6.03 -14.61 5.81
C ASP A 335 5.90 -15.02 7.29
N TRP A 336 4.96 -15.90 7.60
CA TRP A 336 4.76 -16.36 8.97
C TRP A 336 5.69 -17.53 9.33
N ASP A 337 6.99 -17.28 9.31
CA ASP A 337 8.03 -18.23 9.73
C ASP A 337 7.87 -18.71 11.18
N ASP A 338 7.25 -17.89 12.01
CA ASP A 338 6.76 -18.21 13.34
C ASP A 338 5.36 -17.64 13.54
N LYS A 339 4.36 -18.45 13.24
CA LYS A 339 2.95 -18.06 13.28
C LYS A 339 2.50 -17.55 14.65
N GLY A 340 3.05 -18.12 15.72
CA GLY A 340 2.74 -17.70 17.09
C GLY A 340 3.25 -16.28 17.36
N LEU A 341 4.50 -16.03 17.01
CA LEU A 341 5.14 -14.71 17.15
C LEU A 341 4.41 -13.65 16.34
N TRP A 342 4.11 -13.92 15.06
CA TRP A 342 3.45 -12.93 14.19
C TRP A 342 2.04 -12.58 14.67
N ARG A 343 1.23 -13.56 15.06
CA ARG A 343 -0.08 -13.30 15.66
C ARG A 343 0.02 -12.49 16.94
N ARG A 344 0.99 -12.83 17.80
CA ARG A 344 1.21 -12.09 19.05
C ARG A 344 1.71 -10.67 18.79
N SER A 345 2.62 -10.49 17.83
CA SER A 345 3.12 -9.17 17.44
C SER A 345 1.99 -8.25 16.95
N MET A 346 1.07 -8.78 16.12
CA MET A 346 -0.09 -8.01 15.67
C MET A 346 -1.03 -7.66 16.85
N ALA A 347 -1.23 -8.58 17.81
CA ALA A 347 -2.05 -8.31 18.99
C ALA A 347 -1.41 -7.25 19.90
N LEU A 348 -0.12 -7.37 20.23
CA LEU A 348 0.62 -6.39 21.02
C LEU A 348 0.61 -5.00 20.36
N MET A 349 0.72 -4.95 19.04
CA MET A 349 0.62 -3.70 18.31
C MET A 349 -0.75 -3.03 18.50
N ALA A 350 -1.84 -3.79 18.33
CA ALA A 350 -3.20 -3.26 18.43
C ALA A 350 -3.60 -2.90 19.88
N GLU A 351 -3.25 -3.77 20.83
CA GLU A 351 -3.75 -3.73 22.21
C GLU A 351 -2.87 -2.89 23.14
N GLU A 352 -1.56 -2.80 22.88
CA GLU A 352 -0.62 -2.10 23.78
C GLU A 352 0.03 -0.87 23.11
N VAL A 353 0.58 -1.01 21.89
CA VAL A 353 1.29 0.10 21.22
C VAL A 353 0.32 1.18 20.75
N MET A 354 -0.74 0.81 20.02
CA MET A 354 -1.68 1.78 19.45
C MET A 354 -2.37 2.67 20.50
N PRO A 355 -2.77 2.19 21.70
CA PRO A 355 -3.28 3.04 22.75
C PRO A 355 -2.28 4.12 23.23
N ILE A 356 -0.98 3.81 23.27
CA ILE A 356 0.07 4.80 23.62
C ILE A 356 0.13 5.87 22.53
N LEU A 357 0.22 5.47 21.26
CA LEU A 357 0.30 6.39 20.11
C LEU A 357 -0.93 7.30 19.99
N ARG A 358 -2.12 6.76 20.27
CA ARG A 358 -3.37 7.54 20.22
C ARG A 358 -3.43 8.59 21.33
N ARG A 359 -2.99 8.26 22.55
CA ARG A 359 -2.92 9.23 23.68
C ARG A 359 -1.93 10.36 23.39
N SER A 360 -0.75 10.05 22.90
CA SER A 360 0.29 11.04 22.59
C SER A 360 -0.12 11.97 21.42
N GLY A 361 -0.91 11.46 20.46
CA GLY A 361 -1.46 12.27 19.36
C GLY A 361 -2.58 13.23 19.80
N ALA A 362 -3.31 12.93 20.87
CA ALA A 362 -4.37 13.79 21.40
C ALA A 362 -3.80 15.01 22.15
N THR A 363 -2.61 14.91 22.71
CA THR A 363 -1.94 16.02 23.43
C THR A 363 -1.28 17.03 22.48
N GLY A 364 -1.00 16.67 21.23
CA GLY A 364 -0.38 17.56 20.23
C GLY A 364 -1.34 18.46 19.44
N ILE A 365 -2.65 18.26 19.54
CA ILE A 365 -3.66 19.07 18.82
C ILE A 365 -4.14 20.28 19.66
N ALA A 366 -3.82 20.31 20.96
CA ALA A 366 -4.25 21.40 21.88
C ALA A 366 -3.25 22.53 22.02
N ALA A 367 -2.14 22.53 21.29
CA ALA A 367 -1.12 23.58 21.39
C ALA A 367 -0.62 24.01 20.00
N LYS A 368 -1.49 24.69 19.22
CA LYS A 368 -1.11 25.73 18.25
C LYS A 368 -2.34 26.55 17.85
#